data_9c7e2e4d93acc8f6e2296b3510035210
#
_entry.id   9c7e2e4d93acc8f6e2296b3510035210
#
_cell.length_a   1.000
_cell.length_b   1.000
_cell.length_c   1.000
_cell.angle_alpha   90.00
_cell.angle_beta   90.00
_cell.angle_gamma   90.00
#
_symmetry.space_group_name_H-M   'P 1'
#
loop_
_entity.id
_entity.type
_entity.pdbx_description
1 polymer ?
#
loop_
_entity_poly.entity_id
_entity_poly.type
_entity_poly.pdbx_seq_one_letter_code
_entity_poly.pdbx_strand_id
1 'polypeptide(L)'
;MRAAIFRNGEIVVDTLPEPEPAGGQVLVKTLACGICGSDLHARRHAHRMVELTRHLPGRTPMDLTRDVVFGHEFCCQILDYGPGTQRKLKPGTRVCSLPALLIEGGVQGIGYSNDNVGGYAERMLLSEALLLEVPNGLAARR
;
A
#
# COMPACT_ATOMS: atom_id res chain seq x y z
N MET A 1 -11.01 1.09 9.54
CA MET A 1 -11.07 0.13 8.42
C MET A 1 -10.50 -1.22 8.83
N ARG A 2 -10.93 -2.34 8.22
CA ARG A 2 -10.33 -3.68 8.47
C ARG A 2 -9.08 -3.87 7.63
N ALA A 3 -8.13 -4.63 8.17
CA ALA A 3 -6.91 -5.02 7.46
C ALA A 3 -6.46 -6.42 7.89
N ALA A 4 -5.72 -7.12 7.01
CA ALA A 4 -4.94 -8.28 7.37
C ALA A 4 -3.52 -7.79 7.72
N ILE A 5 -3.18 -7.89 8.99
CA ILE A 5 -2.03 -7.25 9.62
C ILE A 5 -1.00 -8.32 9.97
N PHE A 6 0.24 -8.13 9.56
CA PHE A 6 1.37 -8.89 10.06
C PHE A 6 1.80 -8.31 11.43
N ARG A 7 1.58 -9.10 12.46
CA ARG A 7 1.83 -8.75 13.88
C ARG A 7 2.45 -9.96 14.58
N ASN A 8 3.58 -9.78 15.24
CA ASN A 8 4.25 -10.83 16.00
C ASN A 8 4.47 -12.16 15.23
N GLY A 9 4.78 -12.06 13.93
CA GLY A 9 5.04 -13.23 13.08
C GLY A 9 3.80 -13.88 12.44
N GLU A 10 2.60 -13.41 12.78
CA GLU A 10 1.33 -13.95 12.30
C GLU A 10 0.54 -12.92 11.48
N ILE A 11 -0.34 -13.41 10.59
CA ILE A 11 -1.33 -12.56 9.92
C ILE A 11 -2.63 -12.64 10.71
N VAL A 12 -3.07 -11.50 11.22
CA VAL A 12 -4.33 -11.34 11.96
C VAL A 12 -5.24 -10.35 11.26
N VAL A 13 -6.55 -10.52 11.39
CA VAL A 13 -7.52 -9.53 10.90
C VAL A 13 -7.93 -8.64 12.06
N ASP A 14 -7.69 -7.34 11.91
CA ASP A 14 -8.00 -6.36 12.94
C ASP A 14 -8.40 -5.02 12.30
N THR A 15 -8.75 -4.06 13.14
CA THR A 15 -9.16 -2.71 12.73
C THR A 15 -8.02 -1.71 12.92
N LEU A 16 -7.77 -0.92 11.88
CA LEU A 16 -6.83 0.19 11.88
C LEU A 16 -7.58 1.52 11.65
N PRO A 17 -7.03 2.65 12.09
CA PRO A 17 -7.48 3.98 11.65
C PRO A 17 -7.51 4.08 10.12
N GLU A 18 -8.39 4.91 9.59
CA GLU A 18 -8.35 5.23 8.16
C GLU A 18 -7.19 6.17 7.89
N PRO A 19 -6.41 5.93 6.81
CA PRO A 19 -5.33 6.84 6.46
C PRO A 19 -5.90 8.14 5.87
N GLU A 20 -5.28 9.26 6.21
CA GLU A 20 -5.63 10.57 5.66
C GLU A 20 -4.63 10.96 4.57
N PRO A 21 -5.08 11.34 3.37
CA PRO A 21 -4.17 11.67 2.27
C PRO A 21 -3.47 13.02 2.50
N ALA A 22 -2.15 13.00 2.53
CA ALA A 22 -1.30 14.18 2.56
C ALA A 22 -1.14 14.82 1.18
N GLY A 23 -0.27 15.80 1.05
CA GLY A 23 0.00 16.50 -0.22
C GLY A 23 0.37 15.54 -1.36
N GLY A 24 -0.33 15.67 -2.50
CA GLY A 24 -0.11 14.82 -3.68
C GLY A 24 -0.59 13.37 -3.56
N GLN A 25 -1.23 13.01 -2.45
CA GLN A 25 -1.73 11.66 -2.21
C GLN A 25 -3.23 11.52 -2.50
N VAL A 26 -3.65 10.28 -2.70
CA VAL A 26 -5.02 9.90 -3.03
C VAL A 26 -5.46 8.79 -2.11
N LEU A 27 -6.61 8.95 -1.45
CA LEU A 27 -7.26 7.90 -0.69
C LEU A 27 -8.00 6.98 -1.66
N VAL A 28 -7.72 5.70 -1.56
CA VAL A 28 -8.34 4.68 -2.41
C VAL A 28 -8.93 3.54 -1.60
N LYS A 29 -10.00 2.92 -2.15
CA LYS A 29 -10.55 1.66 -1.68
C LYS A 29 -9.87 0.52 -2.43
N THR A 30 -9.33 -0.45 -1.74
CA THR A 30 -8.83 -1.69 -2.34
C THR A 30 -10.00 -2.55 -2.82
N LEU A 31 -10.04 -2.84 -4.12
CA LEU A 31 -11.05 -3.71 -4.74
C LEU A 31 -10.56 -5.16 -4.80
N ALA A 32 -9.27 -5.33 -5.07
CA ALA A 32 -8.58 -6.61 -5.07
C ALA A 32 -7.09 -6.39 -4.82
N CYS A 33 -6.46 -7.35 -4.17
CA CYS A 33 -5.01 -7.40 -4.03
C CYS A 33 -4.54 -8.84 -4.23
N GLY A 34 -3.53 -9.02 -5.09
CA GLY A 34 -2.85 -10.29 -5.30
C GLY A 34 -2.00 -10.67 -4.07
N ILE A 35 -1.79 -11.97 -3.92
CA ILE A 35 -0.82 -12.51 -2.96
C ILE A 35 0.44 -12.85 -3.74
N CYS A 36 1.47 -12.03 -3.59
CA CYS A 36 2.76 -12.27 -4.20
C CYS A 36 3.55 -13.35 -3.43
N GLY A 37 4.42 -14.06 -4.12
CA GLY A 37 5.38 -14.96 -3.46
C GLY A 37 6.27 -14.24 -2.44
N SER A 38 6.55 -12.95 -2.66
CA SER A 38 7.31 -12.12 -1.71
C SER A 38 6.57 -11.85 -0.40
N ASP A 39 5.23 -11.81 -0.39
CA ASP A 39 4.44 -11.68 0.86
C ASP A 39 4.55 -12.94 1.70
N LEU A 40 4.50 -14.12 1.05
CA LEU A 40 4.69 -15.40 1.71
C LEU A 40 6.12 -15.55 2.26
N HIS A 41 7.10 -15.05 1.51
CA HIS A 41 8.50 -15.02 1.94
C HIS A 41 8.70 -14.07 3.11
N ALA A 42 8.15 -12.84 3.02
CA ALA A 42 8.21 -11.85 4.09
C ALA A 42 7.60 -12.38 5.39
N ARG A 43 6.44 -13.06 5.31
CA ARG A 43 5.82 -13.68 6.48
C ARG A 43 6.72 -14.73 7.14
N ARG A 44 7.40 -15.57 6.35
CA ARG A 44 8.23 -16.66 6.87
C ARG A 44 9.61 -16.21 7.34
N HIS A 45 10.15 -15.19 6.74
CA HIS A 45 11.54 -14.75 6.87
C HIS A 45 11.68 -13.25 7.15
N ALA A 46 10.74 -12.67 7.91
CA ALA A 46 10.66 -11.22 8.17
C ALA A 46 11.98 -10.65 8.70
N HIS A 47 12.62 -11.30 9.67
CA HIS A 47 13.91 -10.86 10.24
C HIS A 47 15.01 -10.76 9.18
N ARG A 48 15.11 -11.76 8.30
CA ARG A 48 16.11 -11.75 7.22
C ARG A 48 15.82 -10.64 6.20
N MET A 49 14.55 -10.40 5.90
CA MET A 49 14.15 -9.32 5.01
C MET A 49 14.52 -7.95 5.58
N VAL A 50 14.28 -7.74 6.88
CA VAL A 50 14.69 -6.52 7.61
C VAL A 50 16.21 -6.35 7.57
N GLU A 51 16.96 -7.41 7.84
CA GLU A 51 18.43 -7.38 7.79
C GLU A 51 18.94 -6.98 6.41
N LEU A 52 18.46 -7.61 5.35
CA LEU A 52 18.84 -7.29 3.97
C LEU A 52 18.47 -5.84 3.61
N THR A 53 17.29 -5.38 4.03
CA THR A 53 16.82 -4.01 3.74
C THR A 53 17.70 -2.96 4.38
N ARG A 54 18.31 -3.22 5.54
CA ARG A 54 19.25 -2.29 6.20
C ARG A 54 20.48 -1.94 5.35
N HIS A 55 20.86 -2.82 4.45
CA HIS A 55 22.00 -2.63 3.54
C HIS A 55 21.62 -1.95 2.22
N LEU A 56 20.33 -1.69 1.98
CA LEU A 56 19.85 -1.06 0.75
C LEU A 56 19.78 0.47 0.95
N PRO A 57 20.45 1.26 0.12
CA PRO A 57 20.40 2.72 0.21
C PRO A 57 18.97 3.23 -0.06
N GLY A 58 18.54 4.22 0.72
CA GLY A 58 17.22 4.85 0.56
C GLY A 58 16.02 3.97 0.93
N ARG A 59 16.24 2.83 1.61
CA ARG A 59 15.18 1.96 2.10
C ARG A 59 15.11 1.99 3.62
N THR A 60 13.90 2.11 4.15
CA THR A 60 13.62 1.96 5.58
C THR A 60 13.16 0.54 5.85
N PRO A 61 13.86 -0.24 6.68
CA PRO A 61 13.43 -1.58 7.04
C PRO A 61 12.17 -1.52 7.91
N MET A 62 11.35 -2.57 7.82
CA MET A 62 10.21 -2.74 8.71
C MET A 62 10.69 -2.89 10.16
N ASP A 63 9.96 -2.30 11.10
CA ASP A 63 10.05 -2.58 12.52
C ASP A 63 9.06 -3.72 12.85
N LEU A 64 9.58 -4.90 13.17
CA LEU A 64 8.75 -6.07 13.43
C LEU A 64 8.05 -6.05 14.80
N THR A 65 8.31 -5.03 15.63
CA THR A 65 7.58 -4.78 16.88
C THR A 65 6.28 -3.99 16.65
N ARG A 66 6.09 -3.46 15.44
CA ARG A 66 4.94 -2.68 15.00
C ARG A 66 4.17 -3.44 13.92
N ASP A 67 2.91 -3.10 13.78
CA ASP A 67 2.05 -3.63 12.71
C ASP A 67 2.58 -3.30 11.32
N VAL A 68 2.47 -4.27 10.40
CA VAL A 68 2.72 -4.09 8.97
C VAL A 68 1.56 -4.65 8.18
N VAL A 69 1.05 -3.90 7.21
CA VAL A 69 0.04 -4.40 6.28
C VAL A 69 0.70 -4.66 4.92
N PHE A 70 0.74 -5.93 4.53
CA PHE A 70 1.31 -6.34 3.25
C PHE A 70 0.38 -6.04 2.05
N GLY A 71 0.76 -6.49 0.88
CA GLY A 71 0.01 -6.35 -0.36
C GLY A 71 0.49 -5.18 -1.21
N HIS A 72 1.07 -5.52 -2.37
CA HIS A 72 1.65 -4.55 -3.30
C HIS A 72 1.24 -4.79 -4.75
N GLU A 73 0.33 -5.75 -4.99
CA GLU A 73 -0.27 -6.06 -6.29
C GLU A 73 -1.78 -5.76 -6.22
N PHE A 74 -2.18 -4.53 -6.42
CA PHE A 74 -3.53 -4.08 -6.11
C PHE A 74 -4.23 -3.39 -7.27
N CYS A 75 -5.55 -3.53 -7.30
CA CYS A 75 -6.48 -2.71 -8.06
C CYS A 75 -7.39 -1.98 -7.07
N CYS A 76 -7.50 -0.68 -7.23
CA CYS A 76 -8.19 0.20 -6.30
C CYS A 76 -9.24 1.08 -6.99
N GLN A 77 -10.07 1.73 -6.19
CA GLN A 77 -11.00 2.76 -6.64
C GLN A 77 -10.71 4.05 -5.89
N ILE A 78 -10.62 5.16 -6.60
CA ILE A 78 -10.41 6.48 -6.02
C ILE A 78 -11.61 6.85 -5.13
N LEU A 79 -11.34 7.27 -3.89
CA LEU A 79 -12.33 7.79 -2.96
C LEU A 79 -12.22 9.31 -2.84
N ASP A 80 -11.02 9.80 -2.50
CA ASP A 80 -10.79 11.22 -2.24
C ASP A 80 -9.33 11.60 -2.49
N TYR A 81 -9.04 12.89 -2.49
CA TYR A 81 -7.76 13.47 -2.83
C TYR A 81 -7.24 14.36 -1.70
N GLY A 82 -5.96 14.23 -1.42
CA GLY A 82 -5.24 15.13 -0.53
C GLY A 82 -4.96 16.50 -1.15
N PRO A 83 -4.40 17.42 -0.36
CA PRO A 83 -4.01 18.75 -0.82
C PRO A 83 -3.01 18.70 -2.00
N GLY A 84 -3.03 19.71 -2.85
CA GLY A 84 -2.07 19.89 -3.95
C GLY A 84 -2.17 18.88 -5.10
N THR A 85 -3.19 18.02 -5.11
CA THR A 85 -3.48 17.11 -6.21
C THR A 85 -4.15 17.82 -7.37
N GLN A 86 -3.92 17.33 -8.58
CA GLN A 86 -4.51 17.87 -9.82
C GLN A 86 -5.91 17.31 -10.12
N ARG A 87 -6.30 16.21 -9.43
CA ARG A 87 -7.60 15.52 -9.56
C ARG A 87 -7.96 15.13 -11.00
N LYS A 88 -6.96 14.67 -11.78
CA LYS A 88 -7.14 14.32 -13.20
C LYS A 88 -8.15 13.20 -13.42
N LEU A 89 -8.20 12.25 -12.50
CA LEU A 89 -9.16 11.14 -12.53
C LEU A 89 -10.32 11.45 -11.56
N LYS A 90 -11.53 11.02 -11.91
CA LYS A 90 -12.70 11.26 -11.05
C LYS A 90 -12.73 10.26 -9.87
N PRO A 91 -13.26 10.64 -8.70
CA PRO A 91 -13.65 9.67 -7.67
C PRO A 91 -14.52 8.56 -8.29
N GLY A 92 -14.32 7.33 -7.85
CA GLY A 92 -14.97 6.16 -8.45
C GLY A 92 -14.17 5.51 -9.59
N THR A 93 -13.17 6.19 -10.17
CA THR A 93 -12.30 5.60 -11.21
C THR A 93 -11.48 4.45 -10.62
N ARG A 94 -11.39 3.34 -11.37
CA ARG A 94 -10.50 2.21 -11.04
C ARG A 94 -9.08 2.52 -11.47
N VAL A 95 -8.14 2.28 -10.56
CA VAL A 95 -6.72 2.58 -10.76
C VAL A 95 -5.83 1.47 -10.23
N CYS A 96 -4.65 1.36 -10.79
CA CYS A 96 -3.50 0.70 -10.20
C CYS A 96 -2.35 1.71 -10.08
N SER A 97 -1.27 1.31 -9.44
CA SER A 97 -0.08 2.15 -9.24
C SER A 97 1.15 1.28 -9.04
N LEU A 98 2.31 1.85 -9.18
CA LEU A 98 3.51 1.27 -8.59
C LEU A 98 3.33 1.18 -7.06
N PRO A 99 3.88 0.15 -6.39
CA PRO A 99 3.78 0.00 -4.93
C PRO A 99 4.76 0.93 -4.20
N ALA A 100 4.63 2.22 -4.48
CA ALA A 100 5.48 3.29 -3.98
C ALA A 100 4.63 4.51 -3.64
N LEU A 101 4.90 5.12 -2.50
CA LEU A 101 4.30 6.38 -2.08
C LEU A 101 5.37 7.47 -2.11
N LEU A 102 5.10 8.53 -2.90
CA LEU A 102 5.94 9.72 -2.92
C LEU A 102 5.64 10.53 -1.67
N ILE A 103 6.68 10.88 -0.93
CA ILE A 103 6.63 11.70 0.28
C ILE A 103 7.62 12.84 0.16
N GLU A 104 7.51 13.83 1.03
CA GLU A 104 8.54 14.87 1.11
C GLU A 104 9.90 14.23 1.42
N GLY A 105 10.88 14.53 0.58
CA GLY A 105 12.26 14.02 0.73
C GLY A 105 12.50 12.60 0.21
N GLY A 106 11.51 11.93 -0.41
CA GLY A 106 11.79 10.59 -0.94
C GLY A 106 10.62 9.74 -1.36
N VAL A 107 10.85 8.44 -1.31
CA VAL A 107 9.88 7.41 -1.70
C VAL A 107 9.80 6.34 -0.63
N GLN A 108 8.58 6.00 -0.21
CA GLN A 108 8.34 4.87 0.68
C GLN A 108 7.70 3.71 -0.09
N GLY A 109 8.04 2.48 0.28
CA GLY A 109 7.39 1.28 -0.26
C GLY A 109 5.98 1.10 0.31
N ILE A 110 5.08 0.54 -0.48
CA ILE A 110 3.76 0.10 -0.04
C ILE A 110 3.82 -1.42 0.18
N GLY A 111 3.23 -1.89 1.28
CA GLY A 111 3.15 -3.31 1.63
C GLY A 111 4.29 -3.83 2.52
N TYR A 112 5.38 -3.09 2.67
CA TYR A 112 6.52 -3.44 3.54
C TYR A 112 6.99 -2.24 4.37
N SER A 113 6.05 -1.44 4.85
CA SER A 113 6.26 -0.26 5.68
C SER A 113 5.33 -0.29 6.88
N ASN A 114 5.78 0.23 8.02
CA ASN A 114 4.94 0.42 9.19
C ASN A 114 4.07 1.68 9.09
N ASP A 115 4.43 2.60 8.21
CA ASP A 115 3.80 3.92 8.12
C ASP A 115 2.82 4.01 6.94
N ASN A 116 2.90 3.05 5.99
CA ASN A 116 2.01 2.99 4.83
C ASN A 116 1.39 1.59 4.72
N VAL A 117 0.09 1.53 4.85
CA VAL A 117 -0.65 0.28 4.70
C VAL A 117 -0.64 -0.19 3.24
N GLY A 118 -0.47 -1.49 3.07
CA GLY A 118 -0.56 -2.14 1.76
C GLY A 118 -1.98 -2.56 1.39
N GLY A 119 -2.11 -3.22 0.25
CA GLY A 119 -3.37 -3.59 -0.36
C GLY A 119 -4.19 -4.63 0.42
N TYR A 120 -3.65 -5.22 1.49
CA TYR A 120 -4.42 -6.09 2.39
C TYR A 120 -5.27 -5.32 3.41
N ALA A 121 -5.36 -3.98 3.28
CA ALA A 121 -6.33 -3.14 3.96
C ALA A 121 -7.49 -2.76 3.04
N GLU A 122 -8.64 -2.43 3.62
CA GLU A 122 -9.81 -1.95 2.87
C GLU A 122 -9.55 -0.61 2.16
N ARG A 123 -8.64 0.21 2.70
CA ARG A 123 -8.24 1.51 2.13
C ARG A 123 -6.74 1.71 2.30
N MET A 124 -6.16 2.47 1.38
CA MET A 124 -4.74 2.80 1.38
C MET A 124 -4.52 4.14 0.69
N LEU A 125 -3.28 4.63 0.76
CA LEU A 125 -2.85 5.84 0.08
C LEU A 125 -2.00 5.50 -1.14
N LEU A 126 -2.23 6.22 -2.23
CA LEU A 126 -1.42 6.17 -3.44
C LEU A 126 -0.97 7.59 -3.81
N SER A 127 0.13 7.70 -4.54
CA SER A 127 0.55 8.98 -5.11
C SER A 127 -0.20 9.28 -6.39
N GLU A 128 -0.83 10.45 -6.51
CA GLU A 128 -1.56 10.83 -7.73
C GLU A 128 -0.68 10.71 -8.99
N ALA A 129 0.58 11.10 -8.89
CA ALA A 129 1.54 11.08 -10.00
C ALA A 129 1.86 9.67 -10.54
N LEU A 130 1.58 8.62 -9.76
CA LEU A 130 1.85 7.23 -10.12
C LEU A 130 0.58 6.46 -10.50
N LEU A 131 -0.59 7.10 -10.49
CA LEU A 131 -1.85 6.43 -10.82
C LEU A 131 -1.91 6.10 -12.32
N LEU A 132 -2.36 4.88 -12.58
CA LEU A 132 -2.73 4.40 -13.91
C LEU A 132 -4.20 3.99 -13.89
N GLU A 133 -4.99 4.56 -14.78
CA GLU A 133 -6.39 4.17 -14.94
C GLU A 133 -6.47 2.75 -15.50
N VAL A 134 -7.29 1.91 -14.87
CA VAL A 134 -7.55 0.56 -15.38
C VAL A 134 -8.43 0.67 -16.63
N PRO A 135 -8.00 0.11 -17.78
CA PRO A 135 -8.75 0.22 -19.03
C PRO A 135 -10.20 -0.27 -18.92
N ASN A 136 -11.08 0.35 -19.67
CA ASN A 136 -12.51 0.01 -19.70
C ASN A 136 -12.74 -1.49 -20.00
N GLY A 137 -13.64 -2.08 -19.23
CA GLY A 137 -14.04 -3.50 -19.39
C GLY A 137 -13.19 -4.50 -18.60
N LEU A 138 -12.05 -4.09 -18.04
CA LEU A 138 -11.31 -4.98 -17.14
C LEU A 138 -11.97 -5.02 -15.76
N ALA A 139 -12.25 -6.23 -15.27
CA ALA A 139 -12.69 -6.44 -13.91
C ALA A 139 -11.51 -6.29 -12.93
N ALA A 140 -11.79 -5.87 -11.69
CA ALA A 140 -10.77 -5.80 -10.65
C ALA A 140 -10.28 -7.19 -10.20
N ARG A 141 -11.04 -8.22 -10.50
CA ARG A 141 -10.73 -9.64 -10.24
C ARG A 141 -10.94 -10.44 -11.51
N ARG A 142 -10.07 -11.38 -11.75
CA ARG A 142 -10.26 -12.48 -12.71
C ARG A 142 -10.06 -13.81 -12.01
#